data_0849b52ef3251c61d1e8e1937dd71c49
#
_entry.id   0849b52ef3251c61d1e8e1937dd71c49
#
_cell.length_a   1.000
_cell.length_b   1.000
_cell.length_c   1.000
_cell.angle_alpha   90.00
_cell.angle_beta   90.00
_cell.angle_gamma   90.00
#
_symmetry.space_group_name_H-M   'P 1'
#
loop_
_entity.id
_entity.type
_entity.pdbx_description
1 polymer ?
#
loop_
_entity_poly.entity_id
_entity_poly.type
_entity_poly.pdbx_seq_one_letter_code
_entity_poly.pdbx_strand_id
1 'polypeptide(L)'
;SAMIAKVDISIESFQKRCKQLSFESKNTIYELGYKPIGVLAVLGPFNFPLHLPHGHIIPALLSGNCIVFKPSEYTTEVAKKIILIWQQAELPEKALQLVFGKGDIGEKLYQHPLIKGVLFTGGYHTGKKISTYLGAFPEKLLALELGGNNPLVISQDHYTDDVFNAIIHSAFLTAGQRCTGASRLIVVDCSNKLLFEEALMKRVLSLTVGAFTDNEEPFMGPVIHKQSYDFIYDMYLSFIEQKGR
;
A
#
# COMPACT_ATOMS: atom_id res chain seq x y z
N SER A 1 -12.14 11.07 -6.76
CA SER A 1 -11.11 10.67 -5.79
C SER A 1 -10.31 9.47 -6.32
N ALA A 2 -9.09 9.26 -5.81
CA ALA A 2 -8.23 8.14 -6.22
C ALA A 2 -8.88 6.74 -6.09
N MET A 3 -9.85 6.61 -5.20
CA MET A 3 -10.58 5.36 -5.01
C MET A 3 -11.58 5.08 -6.14
N ILE A 4 -12.28 6.09 -6.62
CA ILE A 4 -13.21 5.96 -7.77
C ILE A 4 -12.41 5.59 -9.02
N ALA A 5 -11.32 6.32 -9.29
CA ALA A 5 -10.43 6.01 -10.41
C ALA A 5 -9.89 4.56 -10.37
N LYS A 6 -9.66 4.01 -9.17
CA LYS A 6 -9.23 2.61 -9.01
C LYS A 6 -10.31 1.61 -9.42
N VAL A 7 -11.58 1.90 -9.20
CA VAL A 7 -12.69 1.06 -9.68
C VAL A 7 -12.69 1.02 -11.19
N ASP A 8 -12.67 2.18 -11.84
CA ASP A 8 -12.69 2.31 -13.30
C ASP A 8 -11.50 1.58 -13.94
N ILE A 9 -10.28 1.81 -13.42
CA ILE A 9 -9.05 1.14 -13.87
C ILE A 9 -9.15 -0.39 -13.70
N SER A 10 -9.75 -0.86 -12.60
CA SER A 10 -9.90 -2.29 -12.34
C SER A 10 -10.88 -2.94 -13.32
N ILE A 11 -12.00 -2.28 -13.61
CA ILE A 11 -13.00 -2.75 -14.58
C ILE A 11 -12.37 -2.78 -15.99
N GLU A 12 -11.72 -1.71 -16.39
CA GLU A 12 -11.07 -1.64 -17.71
C GLU A 12 -9.98 -2.72 -17.85
N SER A 13 -9.16 -2.89 -16.81
CA SER A 13 -8.11 -3.91 -16.79
C SER A 13 -8.68 -5.32 -16.86
N PHE A 14 -9.76 -5.59 -16.12
CA PHE A 14 -10.46 -6.87 -16.18
C PHE A 14 -11.01 -7.15 -17.57
N GLN A 15 -11.71 -6.21 -18.16
CA GLN A 15 -12.27 -6.32 -19.52
C GLN A 15 -11.20 -6.59 -20.58
N LYS A 16 -10.02 -5.99 -20.44
CA LYS A 16 -8.90 -6.20 -21.38
C LYS A 16 -8.20 -7.53 -21.21
N ARG A 17 -8.00 -7.97 -19.95
CA ARG A 17 -7.13 -9.11 -19.62
C ARG A 17 -7.87 -10.42 -19.45
N CYS A 18 -9.13 -10.38 -19.05
CA CYS A 18 -9.93 -11.57 -18.77
C CYS A 18 -10.95 -11.86 -19.86
N LYS A 19 -10.70 -11.42 -21.09
CA LYS A 19 -11.53 -11.77 -22.24
C LYS A 19 -11.52 -13.26 -22.50
N GLN A 20 -12.71 -13.83 -22.67
CA GLN A 20 -12.83 -15.14 -23.27
C GLN A 20 -12.42 -15.04 -24.73
N LEU A 21 -11.52 -15.90 -25.15
CA LEU A 21 -11.05 -15.99 -26.54
C LEU A 21 -11.54 -17.31 -27.12
N SER A 22 -12.06 -17.26 -28.33
CA SER A 22 -12.41 -18.45 -29.11
C SER A 22 -11.79 -18.32 -30.49
N PHE A 23 -11.18 -19.37 -30.98
CA PHE A 23 -10.66 -19.47 -32.35
C PHE A 23 -10.82 -20.88 -32.89
N GLU A 24 -11.03 -20.97 -34.16
CA GLU A 24 -11.22 -22.24 -34.86
C GLU A 24 -9.99 -22.58 -35.73
N SER A 25 -9.56 -23.82 -35.68
CA SER A 25 -8.51 -24.35 -36.54
C SER A 25 -8.76 -25.82 -36.84
N LYS A 26 -8.79 -26.18 -38.12
CA LYS A 26 -8.98 -27.55 -38.62
C LYS A 26 -10.18 -28.27 -37.99
N ASN A 27 -11.34 -27.68 -38.00
CA ASN A 27 -12.60 -28.21 -37.42
C ASN A 27 -12.55 -28.38 -35.86
N THR A 28 -11.64 -27.72 -35.20
CA THR A 28 -11.55 -27.75 -33.74
C THR A 28 -11.73 -26.31 -33.23
N ILE A 29 -12.63 -26.13 -32.27
CA ILE A 29 -12.83 -24.86 -31.55
C ILE A 29 -11.98 -24.87 -30.30
N TYR A 30 -11.17 -23.86 -30.15
CA TYR A 30 -10.34 -23.61 -28.97
C TYR A 30 -10.94 -22.45 -28.19
N GLU A 31 -11.15 -22.65 -26.90
CA GLU A 31 -11.65 -21.60 -26.00
C GLU A 31 -10.67 -21.41 -24.84
N LEU A 32 -10.31 -20.14 -24.61
CA LEU A 32 -9.55 -19.70 -23.45
C LEU A 32 -10.47 -18.88 -22.55
N GLY A 33 -10.66 -19.33 -21.34
CA GLY A 33 -11.47 -18.62 -20.36
C GLY A 33 -10.76 -18.58 -19.00
N TYR A 34 -11.24 -17.71 -18.13
CA TYR A 34 -10.73 -17.55 -16.78
C TYR A 34 -11.77 -18.04 -15.77
N LYS A 35 -11.29 -18.64 -14.70
CA LYS A 35 -12.15 -19.11 -13.60
C LYS A 35 -11.66 -18.51 -12.27
N PRO A 36 -12.56 -18.26 -11.32
CA PRO A 36 -12.16 -17.86 -9.97
C PRO A 36 -11.29 -18.93 -9.31
N ILE A 37 -10.33 -18.51 -8.51
CA ILE A 37 -9.44 -19.41 -7.76
C ILE A 37 -10.14 -19.92 -6.50
N GLY A 38 -11.07 -19.11 -5.95
CA GLY A 38 -11.83 -19.44 -4.74
C GLY A 38 -11.80 -18.34 -3.68
N VAL A 39 -11.50 -18.68 -2.45
CA VAL A 39 -11.45 -17.71 -1.34
C VAL A 39 -10.05 -17.14 -1.20
N LEU A 40 -9.94 -15.81 -1.23
CA LEU A 40 -8.69 -15.07 -1.08
C LEU A 40 -8.66 -14.33 0.26
N ALA A 41 -7.52 -14.31 0.90
CA ALA A 41 -7.26 -13.47 2.06
C ALA A 41 -6.69 -12.13 1.60
N VAL A 42 -7.32 -11.01 1.97
CA VAL A 42 -6.79 -9.66 1.80
C VAL A 42 -6.34 -9.15 3.16
N LEU A 43 -5.05 -8.89 3.31
CA LEU A 43 -4.44 -8.34 4.52
C LEU A 43 -4.06 -6.88 4.26
N GLY A 44 -4.82 -5.97 4.86
CA GLY A 44 -4.71 -4.54 4.59
C GLY A 44 -3.79 -3.78 5.54
N PRO A 45 -3.16 -2.69 5.05
CA PRO A 45 -2.26 -1.83 5.82
C PRO A 45 -3.03 -0.75 6.59
N PHE A 46 -2.32 0.00 7.44
CA PHE A 46 -2.88 1.10 8.19
C PHE A 46 -2.82 2.46 7.46
N ASN A 47 -1.85 2.67 6.58
CA ASN A 47 -1.54 3.99 6.01
C ASN A 47 -2.57 4.48 4.98
N PHE A 48 -3.11 3.58 4.17
CA PHE A 48 -4.21 3.84 3.25
C PHE A 48 -5.26 2.72 3.36
N PRO A 49 -5.98 2.65 4.49
CA PRO A 49 -6.78 1.49 4.86
C PRO A 49 -8.01 1.26 3.98
N LEU A 50 -8.41 2.25 3.21
CA LEU A 50 -9.48 2.16 2.22
C LEU A 50 -8.91 1.87 0.82
N HIS A 51 -7.95 2.69 0.38
CA HIS A 51 -7.48 2.69 -0.99
C HIS A 51 -6.66 1.44 -1.37
N LEU A 52 -5.72 1.02 -0.50
CA LEU A 52 -4.83 -0.10 -0.83
C LEU A 52 -5.55 -1.46 -0.81
N PRO A 53 -6.38 -1.81 0.20
CA PRO A 53 -7.15 -3.05 0.14
C PRO A 53 -8.06 -3.13 -1.08
N HIS A 54 -8.69 -2.03 -1.50
CA HIS A 54 -9.52 -2.02 -2.70
C HIS A 54 -8.76 -2.34 -3.98
N GLY A 55 -7.46 -2.09 -4.04
CA GLY A 55 -6.61 -2.54 -5.14
C GLY A 55 -6.53 -4.06 -5.29
N HIS A 56 -6.83 -4.79 -4.25
CA HIS A 56 -6.91 -6.24 -4.23
C HIS A 56 -8.37 -6.72 -4.27
N ILE A 57 -9.26 -6.09 -3.50
CA ILE A 57 -10.66 -6.48 -3.36
C ILE A 57 -11.40 -6.40 -4.70
N ILE A 58 -11.29 -5.27 -5.39
CA ILE A 58 -12.06 -5.03 -6.62
C ILE A 58 -11.69 -6.04 -7.73
N PRO A 59 -10.40 -6.21 -8.11
CA PRO A 59 -10.05 -7.19 -9.14
C PRO A 59 -10.41 -8.63 -8.75
N ALA A 60 -10.27 -8.99 -7.47
CA ALA A 60 -10.61 -10.31 -6.98
C ALA A 60 -12.12 -10.61 -7.10
N LEU A 61 -12.98 -9.65 -6.72
CA LEU A 61 -14.44 -9.76 -6.87
C LEU A 61 -14.85 -9.78 -8.36
N LEU A 62 -14.29 -8.93 -9.20
CA LEU A 62 -14.54 -8.92 -10.64
C LEU A 62 -14.19 -10.27 -11.30
N SER A 63 -13.15 -10.94 -10.78
CA SER A 63 -12.74 -12.27 -11.24
C SER A 63 -13.56 -13.42 -10.61
N GLY A 64 -14.63 -13.12 -9.87
CA GLY A 64 -15.54 -14.10 -9.27
C GLY A 64 -15.04 -14.78 -7.99
N ASN A 65 -13.98 -14.25 -7.36
CA ASN A 65 -13.46 -14.79 -6.11
C ASN A 65 -14.25 -14.25 -4.90
N CYS A 66 -14.24 -15.00 -3.80
CA CYS A 66 -14.69 -14.52 -2.49
C CYS A 66 -13.50 -14.05 -1.66
N ILE A 67 -13.74 -13.14 -0.72
CA ILE A 67 -12.68 -12.48 0.04
C ILE A 67 -12.97 -12.56 1.54
N VAL A 68 -11.93 -12.90 2.30
CA VAL A 68 -11.85 -12.64 3.72
C VAL A 68 -10.85 -11.48 3.91
N PHE A 69 -11.38 -10.32 4.28
CA PHE A 69 -10.60 -9.11 4.49
C PHE A 69 -10.23 -8.94 5.96
N LYS A 70 -8.94 -8.91 6.26
CA LYS A 70 -8.41 -8.51 7.56
C LYS A 70 -7.70 -7.16 7.43
N PRO A 71 -8.29 -6.08 7.94
CA PRO A 71 -7.64 -4.77 7.98
C PRO A 71 -6.51 -4.75 9.02
N SER A 72 -5.72 -3.68 9.01
CA SER A 72 -4.87 -3.36 10.16
C SER A 72 -5.73 -3.15 11.41
N GLU A 73 -5.23 -3.60 12.55
CA GLU A 73 -5.87 -3.39 13.86
C GLU A 73 -6.02 -1.91 14.24
N TYR A 74 -5.25 -1.04 13.62
CA TYR A 74 -5.29 0.41 13.85
C TYR A 74 -6.39 1.12 13.05
N THR A 75 -7.04 0.44 12.09
CA THR A 75 -7.98 1.06 11.14
C THR A 75 -9.27 0.27 10.98
N THR A 76 -9.70 -0.39 12.04
CA THR A 76 -10.89 -1.25 12.05
C THR A 76 -12.18 -0.50 11.71
N GLU A 77 -12.33 0.75 12.16
CA GLU A 77 -13.52 1.56 11.88
C GLU A 77 -13.64 1.92 10.39
N VAL A 78 -12.52 2.17 9.72
CA VAL A 78 -12.50 2.36 8.27
C VAL A 78 -12.98 1.09 7.57
N ALA A 79 -12.51 -0.08 8.00
CA ALA A 79 -12.92 -1.35 7.41
C ALA A 79 -14.41 -1.66 7.58
N LYS A 80 -14.99 -1.34 8.74
CA LYS A 80 -16.46 -1.46 8.95
C LYS A 80 -17.23 -0.60 7.94
N LYS A 81 -16.79 0.64 7.71
CA LYS A 81 -17.42 1.53 6.72
C LYS A 81 -17.28 1.00 5.30
N ILE A 82 -16.14 0.38 4.97
CA ILE A 82 -15.94 -0.28 3.68
C ILE A 82 -17.03 -1.36 3.46
N ILE A 83 -17.24 -2.23 4.43
CA ILE A 83 -18.23 -3.31 4.31
C ILE A 83 -19.63 -2.74 4.15
N LEU A 84 -19.99 -1.71 4.92
CA LEU A 84 -21.28 -1.03 4.79
C LEU A 84 -21.52 -0.47 3.38
N ILE A 85 -20.50 0.12 2.76
CA ILE A 85 -20.58 0.63 1.37
C ILE A 85 -20.86 -0.53 0.40
N TRP A 86 -20.15 -1.65 0.53
CA TRP A 86 -20.34 -2.81 -0.31
C TRP A 86 -21.72 -3.46 -0.11
N GLN A 87 -22.24 -3.48 1.13
CA GLN A 87 -23.60 -3.95 1.43
C GLN A 87 -24.65 -3.03 0.80
N GLN A 88 -24.47 -1.71 0.87
CA GLN A 88 -25.35 -0.74 0.21
C GLN A 88 -25.33 -0.86 -1.32
N ALA A 89 -24.22 -1.34 -1.87
CA ALA A 89 -24.08 -1.66 -3.29
C ALA A 89 -24.59 -3.08 -3.64
N GLU A 90 -25.34 -3.72 -2.73
CA GLU A 90 -25.95 -5.04 -2.91
C GLU A 90 -24.96 -6.17 -3.23
N LEU A 91 -23.67 -6.02 -2.80
CA LEU A 91 -22.72 -7.12 -2.92
C LEU A 91 -23.22 -8.32 -2.10
N PRO A 92 -23.25 -9.55 -2.68
CA PRO A 92 -23.66 -10.73 -1.92
C PRO A 92 -22.87 -10.88 -0.60
N GLU A 93 -23.57 -11.08 0.51
CA GLU A 93 -23.01 -11.05 1.87
C GLU A 93 -21.76 -11.95 2.03
N LYS A 94 -21.75 -13.11 1.36
CA LYS A 94 -20.65 -14.08 1.45
C LYS A 94 -19.47 -13.76 0.52
N ALA A 95 -19.60 -12.80 -0.38
CA ALA A 95 -18.54 -12.46 -1.34
C ALA A 95 -17.38 -11.68 -0.69
N LEU A 96 -17.69 -10.87 0.33
CA LEU A 96 -16.68 -10.10 1.07
C LEU A 96 -17.00 -10.13 2.56
N GLN A 97 -16.17 -10.81 3.32
CA GLN A 97 -16.30 -10.94 4.76
C GLN A 97 -15.14 -10.27 5.49
N LEU A 98 -15.41 -9.73 6.68
CA LEU A 98 -14.45 -9.00 7.50
C LEU A 98 -14.05 -9.82 8.72
N VAL A 99 -12.77 -9.86 9.00
CA VAL A 99 -12.21 -10.49 10.20
C VAL A 99 -11.29 -9.50 10.89
N PHE A 100 -11.44 -9.35 12.21
CA PHE A 100 -10.59 -8.49 13.02
C PHE A 100 -9.56 -9.30 13.79
N GLY A 101 -8.43 -8.67 14.08
CA GLY A 101 -7.38 -9.21 14.91
C GLY A 101 -6.01 -8.66 14.57
N LYS A 102 -5.04 -9.04 15.36
CA LYS A 102 -3.63 -8.67 15.18
C LYS A 102 -2.92 -9.64 14.21
N GLY A 103 -1.60 -9.67 14.29
CA GLY A 103 -0.77 -10.51 13.41
C GLY A 103 -1.06 -12.01 13.52
N ASP A 104 -1.42 -12.51 14.71
CA ASP A 104 -1.78 -13.91 14.96
C ASP A 104 -3.03 -14.35 14.17
N ILE A 105 -4.04 -13.48 14.08
CA ILE A 105 -5.23 -13.77 13.26
C ILE A 105 -4.89 -13.71 11.76
N GLY A 106 -4.03 -12.78 11.37
CA GLY A 106 -3.50 -12.74 9.99
C GLY A 106 -2.76 -14.02 9.63
N GLU A 107 -1.97 -14.56 10.56
CA GLU A 107 -1.25 -15.82 10.39
C GLU A 107 -2.19 -17.00 10.24
N LYS A 108 -3.15 -17.17 11.12
CA LYS A 108 -4.18 -18.21 11.03
C LYS A 108 -4.96 -18.13 9.71
N LEU A 109 -5.20 -16.89 9.23
CA LEU A 109 -5.93 -16.69 7.98
C LEU A 109 -5.12 -17.15 6.77
N TYR A 110 -3.86 -16.73 6.61
CA TYR A 110 -3.09 -17.14 5.43
C TYR A 110 -2.66 -18.62 5.46
N GLN A 111 -2.63 -19.25 6.65
CA GLN A 111 -2.37 -20.68 6.82
C GLN A 111 -3.61 -21.55 6.58
N HIS A 112 -4.80 -20.97 6.58
CA HIS A 112 -6.04 -21.74 6.49
C HIS A 112 -6.12 -22.52 5.16
N PRO A 113 -6.51 -23.81 5.19
CA PRO A 113 -6.51 -24.68 4.00
C PRO A 113 -7.49 -24.25 2.91
N LEU A 114 -8.58 -23.58 3.27
CA LEU A 114 -9.58 -23.07 2.32
C LEU A 114 -9.12 -21.78 1.61
N ILE A 115 -8.11 -21.08 2.12
CA ILE A 115 -7.56 -19.91 1.46
C ILE A 115 -6.70 -20.34 0.26
N LYS A 116 -7.08 -19.86 -0.92
CA LYS A 116 -6.43 -20.17 -2.20
C LYS A 116 -5.44 -19.11 -2.66
N GLY A 117 -5.40 -17.98 -1.96
CA GLY A 117 -4.42 -16.94 -2.22
C GLY A 117 -4.40 -15.89 -1.14
N VAL A 118 -3.28 -15.19 -1.05
CA VAL A 118 -3.03 -14.11 -0.09
C VAL A 118 -2.57 -12.87 -0.83
N LEU A 119 -3.30 -11.79 -0.61
CA LEU A 119 -3.02 -10.46 -1.15
C LEU A 119 -2.68 -9.56 0.05
N PHE A 120 -1.40 -9.27 0.22
CA PHE A 120 -0.88 -8.57 1.39
C PHE A 120 -0.28 -7.23 1.00
N THR A 121 -0.65 -6.19 1.73
CA THR A 121 0.03 -4.90 1.72
C THR A 121 0.50 -4.57 3.14
N GLY A 122 1.80 -4.34 3.32
CA GLY A 122 2.35 -4.04 4.64
C GLY A 122 3.87 -4.08 4.73
N GLY A 123 4.39 -4.32 5.94
CA GLY A 123 5.82 -4.31 6.21
C GLY A 123 6.55 -5.54 5.67
N TYR A 124 7.82 -5.34 5.29
CA TYR A 124 8.70 -6.37 4.73
C TYR A 124 8.80 -7.65 5.58
N HIS A 125 8.96 -7.50 6.91
CA HIS A 125 9.11 -8.66 7.80
C HIS A 125 7.89 -9.58 7.79
N THR A 126 6.68 -9.01 7.76
CA THR A 126 5.44 -9.78 7.65
C THR A 126 5.32 -10.41 6.26
N GLY A 127 5.59 -9.66 5.20
CA GLY A 127 5.59 -10.19 3.84
C GLY A 127 6.56 -11.36 3.66
N LYS A 128 7.76 -11.26 4.25
CA LYS A 128 8.74 -12.36 4.25
C LYS A 128 8.21 -13.61 4.95
N LYS A 129 7.56 -13.48 6.12
CA LYS A 129 6.95 -14.63 6.83
C LYS A 129 5.87 -15.30 5.96
N ILE A 130 4.99 -14.51 5.35
CA ILE A 130 3.93 -15.02 4.46
C ILE A 130 4.55 -15.74 3.26
N SER A 131 5.53 -15.14 2.61
CA SER A 131 6.23 -15.72 1.45
C SER A 131 6.94 -17.01 1.81
N THR A 132 7.64 -17.06 2.95
CA THR A 132 8.32 -18.26 3.43
C THR A 132 7.33 -19.41 3.66
N TYR A 133 6.19 -19.14 4.27
CA TYR A 133 5.16 -20.16 4.50
C TYR A 133 4.53 -20.63 3.19
N LEU A 134 4.08 -19.68 2.35
CA LEU A 134 3.38 -20.00 1.10
C LEU A 134 4.30 -20.58 0.02
N GLY A 135 5.60 -20.46 0.14
CA GLY A 135 6.56 -21.10 -0.75
C GLY A 135 6.47 -22.64 -0.79
N ALA A 136 5.87 -23.25 0.24
CA ALA A 136 5.56 -24.67 0.27
C ALA A 136 4.24 -25.04 -0.47
N PHE A 137 3.47 -24.06 -0.94
CA PHE A 137 2.14 -24.22 -1.54
C PHE A 137 2.06 -23.52 -2.90
N PRO A 138 2.73 -24.04 -3.94
CA PRO A 138 2.82 -23.39 -5.25
C PRO A 138 1.46 -23.19 -5.95
N GLU A 139 0.43 -23.93 -5.52
CA GLU A 139 -0.93 -23.79 -6.01
C GLU A 139 -1.68 -22.57 -5.45
N LYS A 140 -1.13 -21.91 -4.41
CA LYS A 140 -1.74 -20.72 -3.79
C LYS A 140 -1.20 -19.43 -4.41
N LEU A 141 -2.10 -18.52 -4.77
CA LEU A 141 -1.71 -17.19 -5.22
C LEU A 141 -1.06 -16.40 -4.08
N LEU A 142 0.05 -15.73 -4.38
CA LEU A 142 0.68 -14.76 -3.48
C LEU A 142 0.95 -13.44 -4.22
N ALA A 143 0.40 -12.35 -3.68
CA ALA A 143 0.75 -11.00 -4.09
C ALA A 143 1.19 -10.19 -2.86
N LEU A 144 2.37 -9.61 -2.93
CA LEU A 144 2.98 -8.82 -1.86
C LEU A 144 3.24 -7.39 -2.35
N GLU A 145 2.64 -6.44 -1.66
CA GLU A 145 2.92 -5.02 -1.79
C GLU A 145 3.60 -4.55 -0.51
N LEU A 146 4.90 -4.28 -0.60
CA LEU A 146 5.74 -4.03 0.58
C LEU A 146 6.27 -2.60 0.60
N GLY A 147 6.95 -2.24 1.68
CA GLY A 147 7.68 -0.98 1.77
C GLY A 147 8.82 -0.92 0.76
N GLY A 148 9.27 0.31 0.49
CA GLY A 148 10.36 0.59 -0.44
C GLY A 148 11.49 1.38 0.20
N ASN A 149 12.56 1.61 -0.57
CA ASN A 149 13.64 2.53 -0.27
C ASN A 149 13.88 3.39 -1.53
N ASN A 150 12.90 4.23 -1.83
CA ASN A 150 12.78 4.92 -3.11
C ASN A 150 13.75 6.10 -3.21
N PRO A 151 14.53 6.23 -4.28
CA PRO A 151 15.31 7.42 -4.55
C PRO A 151 14.44 8.53 -5.18
N LEU A 152 14.71 9.76 -4.79
CA LEU A 152 14.31 10.96 -5.52
C LEU A 152 15.56 11.57 -6.12
N VAL A 153 15.60 11.68 -7.41
CA VAL A 153 16.79 12.19 -8.13
C VAL A 153 16.50 13.60 -8.65
N ILE A 154 17.34 14.54 -8.28
CA ILE A 154 17.35 15.91 -8.82
C ILE A 154 18.53 16.04 -9.75
N SER A 155 18.27 16.28 -11.02
CA SER A 155 19.28 16.54 -12.04
C SER A 155 19.21 18.03 -12.43
N GLN A 156 20.30 18.73 -12.33
CA GLN A 156 20.47 20.16 -12.64
C GLN A 156 20.22 21.14 -11.49
N ASP A 157 20.91 22.31 -11.57
CA ASP A 157 20.93 23.39 -10.58
C ASP A 157 19.66 24.27 -10.53
N HIS A 158 18.52 23.78 -11.02
CA HIS A 158 17.28 24.55 -11.02
C HIS A 158 16.46 24.27 -9.76
N TYR A 159 16.83 24.88 -8.66
CA TYR A 159 16.16 24.74 -7.38
C TYR A 159 15.02 25.76 -7.23
N THR A 160 13.90 25.50 -7.89
CA THR A 160 12.66 26.27 -7.74
C THR A 160 11.87 25.82 -6.52
N ASP A 161 10.91 26.64 -6.09
CA ASP A 161 9.99 26.27 -5.01
C ASP A 161 9.22 24.98 -5.32
N ASP A 162 8.87 24.75 -6.58
CA ASP A 162 8.19 23.51 -7.00
C ASP A 162 9.05 22.27 -6.77
N VAL A 163 10.35 22.35 -7.03
CA VAL A 163 11.29 21.25 -6.76
C VAL A 163 11.36 20.97 -5.26
N PHE A 164 11.49 21.98 -4.41
CA PHE A 164 11.48 21.79 -2.97
C PHE A 164 10.14 21.24 -2.46
N ASN A 165 9.03 21.72 -2.98
CA ASN A 165 7.70 21.20 -2.64
C ASN A 165 7.56 19.74 -3.06
N ALA A 166 8.04 19.35 -4.23
CA ALA A 166 8.06 17.96 -4.68
C ALA A 166 8.89 17.06 -3.76
N ILE A 167 10.07 17.52 -3.31
CA ILE A 167 10.92 16.80 -2.35
C ILE A 167 10.16 16.60 -1.04
N ILE A 168 9.58 17.67 -0.48
CA ILE A 168 8.86 17.63 0.80
C ILE A 168 7.65 16.71 0.71
N HIS A 169 6.82 16.85 -0.31
CA HIS A 169 5.65 16.00 -0.50
C HIS A 169 6.02 14.53 -0.70
N SER A 170 7.08 14.27 -1.46
CA SER A 170 7.53 12.90 -1.69
C SER A 170 8.05 12.22 -0.43
N ALA A 171 8.77 12.94 0.44
CA ALA A 171 9.41 12.37 1.61
C ALA A 171 8.53 12.37 2.87
N PHE A 172 7.78 13.44 3.12
CA PHE A 172 7.17 13.69 4.43
C PHE A 172 5.65 13.56 4.46
N LEU A 173 4.97 13.58 3.32
CA LEU A 173 3.52 13.45 3.31
C LEU A 173 3.08 12.15 4.01
N THR A 174 2.04 12.23 4.85
CA THR A 174 1.56 11.11 5.70
C THR A 174 2.64 10.66 6.72
N ALA A 175 3.46 11.59 7.21
CA ALA A 175 4.60 11.32 8.10
C ALA A 175 5.60 10.29 7.48
N GLY A 176 5.77 10.32 6.16
CA GLY A 176 6.63 9.37 5.43
C GLY A 176 6.13 7.92 5.38
N GLN A 177 4.94 7.62 5.92
CA GLN A 177 4.41 6.27 6.03
C GLN A 177 3.79 5.76 4.72
N ARG A 178 4.56 5.85 3.62
CA ARG A 178 4.15 5.41 2.27
C ARG A 178 5.15 4.45 1.67
N CYS A 179 4.66 3.43 0.97
CA CYS A 179 5.50 2.54 0.18
C CYS A 179 6.24 3.28 -0.96
N THR A 180 5.66 4.39 -1.44
CA THR A 180 6.22 5.26 -2.50
C THR A 180 6.96 6.48 -1.96
N GLY A 181 7.04 6.67 -0.63
CA GLY A 181 7.75 7.79 -0.03
C GLY A 181 9.24 7.77 -0.38
N ALA A 182 9.81 8.92 -0.72
CA ALA A 182 11.25 9.03 -0.99
C ALA A 182 12.03 8.87 0.31
N SER A 183 12.95 7.92 0.34
CA SER A 183 13.84 7.64 1.47
C SER A 183 15.26 8.13 1.23
N ARG A 184 15.58 8.49 -0.01
CA ARG A 184 16.89 8.98 -0.42
C ARG A 184 16.76 10.12 -1.40
N LEU A 185 17.42 11.22 -1.13
CA LEU A 185 17.53 12.34 -2.04
C LEU A 185 18.93 12.30 -2.70
N ILE A 186 18.97 12.16 -4.01
CA ILE A 186 20.19 12.14 -4.81
C ILE A 186 20.20 13.42 -5.65
N VAL A 187 21.15 14.29 -5.39
CA VAL A 187 21.33 15.54 -6.14
C VAL A 187 22.55 15.41 -7.01
N VAL A 188 22.34 15.47 -8.33
CA VAL A 188 23.41 15.34 -9.32
C VAL A 188 23.86 16.73 -9.75
N ASP A 189 25.18 16.93 -9.85
CA ASP A 189 25.82 18.17 -10.33
C ASP A 189 25.36 19.46 -9.59
N CYS A 190 25.31 19.36 -8.25
CA CYS A 190 24.97 20.50 -7.40
C CYS A 190 26.16 21.45 -7.26
N SER A 191 26.17 22.54 -8.02
CA SER A 191 27.20 23.57 -7.94
C SER A 191 27.17 24.36 -6.61
N ASN A 192 26.01 24.42 -5.94
CA ASN A 192 25.77 25.14 -4.70
C ASN A 192 25.12 24.27 -3.61
N LYS A 193 25.79 23.18 -3.26
CA LYS A 193 25.29 22.19 -2.29
C LYS A 193 24.83 22.82 -0.97
N LEU A 194 25.63 23.72 -0.40
CA LEU A 194 25.32 24.35 0.89
C LEU A 194 24.02 25.17 0.82
N LEU A 195 23.84 25.98 -0.20
CA LEU A 195 22.62 26.77 -0.37
C LEU A 195 21.39 25.90 -0.58
N PHE A 196 21.53 24.78 -1.30
CA PHE A 196 20.45 23.81 -1.46
C PHE A 196 20.08 23.18 -0.12
N GLU A 197 21.06 22.71 0.65
CA GLU A 197 20.85 22.09 1.96
C GLU A 197 20.19 23.06 2.94
N GLU A 198 20.65 24.31 3.01
CA GLU A 198 20.06 25.36 3.86
C GLU A 198 18.61 25.67 3.46
N ALA A 199 18.34 25.80 2.16
CA ALA A 199 17.01 26.06 1.65
C ALA A 199 16.04 24.90 1.93
N LEU A 200 16.48 23.66 1.77
CA LEU A 200 15.69 22.48 2.09
C LEU A 200 15.44 22.38 3.60
N MET A 201 16.48 22.55 4.42
CA MET A 201 16.38 22.49 5.87
C MET A 201 15.38 23.53 6.41
N LYS A 202 15.46 24.78 5.93
CA LYS A 202 14.51 25.83 6.31
C LYS A 202 13.06 25.42 6.07
N ARG A 203 12.77 24.78 4.92
CA ARG A 203 11.42 24.33 4.57
C ARG A 203 10.98 23.13 5.41
N VAL A 204 11.87 22.17 5.64
CA VAL A 204 11.58 21.02 6.49
C VAL A 204 11.26 21.45 7.92
N LEU A 205 12.02 22.40 8.49
CA LEU A 205 11.79 22.91 9.84
C LEU A 205 10.50 23.75 9.94
N SER A 206 9.96 24.23 8.85
CA SER A 206 8.67 24.95 8.83
C SER A 206 7.45 24.03 8.72
N LEU A 207 7.63 22.73 8.54
CA LEU A 207 6.51 21.79 8.46
C LEU A 207 5.80 21.69 9.81
N THR A 208 4.48 21.79 9.75
CA THR A 208 3.63 21.64 10.93
C THR A 208 3.22 20.17 11.11
N VAL A 209 3.34 19.67 12.34
CA VAL A 209 2.89 18.34 12.74
C VAL A 209 1.81 18.48 13.79
N GLY A 210 0.65 17.86 13.58
CA GLY A 210 -0.46 18.00 14.51
C GLY A 210 -1.58 17.00 14.26
N ALA A 211 -2.64 17.09 15.07
CA ALA A 211 -3.84 16.29 14.89
C ALA A 211 -4.73 16.89 13.78
N PHE A 212 -5.49 16.04 13.09
CA PHE A 212 -6.46 16.49 12.08
C PHE A 212 -7.61 17.35 12.68
N THR A 213 -7.71 17.37 14.00
CA THR A 213 -8.68 18.17 14.77
C THR A 213 -8.13 19.53 15.21
N ASP A 214 -6.87 19.82 14.92
CA ASP A 214 -6.27 21.11 15.29
C ASP A 214 -6.91 22.26 14.48
N ASN A 215 -6.91 23.46 15.05
CA ASN A 215 -7.55 24.61 14.41
C ASN A 215 -6.88 25.03 13.10
N GLU A 216 -5.57 24.77 12.99
CA GLU A 216 -4.80 24.96 11.77
C GLU A 216 -4.50 23.58 11.18
N GLU A 217 -4.81 23.38 9.90
CA GLU A 217 -4.54 22.11 9.22
C GLU A 217 -3.03 21.85 9.16
N PRO A 218 -2.52 20.81 9.86
CA PRO A 218 -1.11 20.50 9.85
C PRO A 218 -0.70 19.86 8.52
N PHE A 219 0.56 20.04 8.13
CA PHE A 219 1.09 19.40 6.93
C PHE A 219 1.03 17.87 7.03
N MET A 220 1.28 17.30 8.21
CA MET A 220 1.21 15.87 8.48
C MET A 220 0.80 15.57 9.92
N GLY A 221 0.21 14.40 10.13
CA GLY A 221 -0.06 13.86 11.46
C GLY A 221 1.15 13.16 12.09
N PRO A 222 1.00 12.63 13.30
CA PRO A 222 2.02 11.79 13.92
C PRO A 222 2.11 10.43 13.23
N VAL A 223 3.17 9.67 13.54
CA VAL A 223 3.26 8.25 13.17
C VAL A 223 2.18 7.44 13.88
N ILE A 224 1.80 6.29 13.29
CA ILE A 224 0.60 5.53 13.69
C ILE A 224 0.62 5.02 15.14
N HIS A 225 1.78 4.72 15.72
CA HIS A 225 1.89 4.19 17.07
C HIS A 225 3.28 4.43 17.68
N LYS A 226 3.35 4.31 19.01
CA LYS A 226 4.58 4.54 19.79
C LYS A 226 5.76 3.68 19.32
N GLN A 227 5.54 2.42 18.97
CA GLN A 227 6.61 1.54 18.50
C GLN A 227 7.27 2.04 17.21
N SER A 228 6.48 2.64 16.28
CA SER A 228 7.05 3.29 15.09
C SER A 228 7.87 4.52 15.45
N TYR A 229 7.42 5.30 16.44
CA TYR A 229 8.19 6.42 16.95
C TYR A 229 9.51 5.96 17.57
N ASP A 230 9.45 4.98 18.47
CA ASP A 230 10.65 4.46 19.15
C ASP A 230 11.67 3.93 18.14
N PHE A 231 11.21 3.16 17.13
CA PHE A 231 12.09 2.66 16.07
C PHE A 231 12.78 3.79 15.28
N ILE A 232 12.01 4.83 14.89
CA ILE A 232 12.57 5.96 14.14
C ILE A 232 13.55 6.74 15.02
N TYR A 233 13.23 6.93 16.31
CA TYR A 233 14.07 7.65 17.24
C TYR A 233 15.39 6.90 17.51
N ASP A 234 15.35 5.58 17.70
CA ASP A 234 16.53 4.74 17.88
C ASP A 234 17.43 4.79 16.61
N MET A 235 16.82 4.75 15.42
CA MET A 235 17.55 4.91 14.17
C MET A 235 18.23 6.29 14.05
N TYR A 236 17.53 7.34 14.47
CA TYR A 236 18.09 8.69 14.51
C TYR A 236 19.28 8.80 15.47
N LEU A 237 19.17 8.25 16.68
CA LEU A 237 20.29 8.23 17.63
C LEU A 237 21.49 7.45 17.07
N SER A 238 21.26 6.27 16.51
CA SER A 238 22.31 5.47 15.89
C SER A 238 23.02 6.22 14.73
N PHE A 239 22.26 6.98 13.96
CA PHE A 239 22.83 7.80 12.88
C PHE A 239 23.75 8.91 13.41
N ILE A 240 23.32 9.58 14.49
CA ILE A 240 24.15 10.62 15.15
C ILE A 240 25.43 10.01 15.72
N GLU A 241 25.35 8.87 16.43
CA GLU A 241 26.49 8.18 16.99
C GLU A 241 27.51 7.77 15.92
N GLN A 242 27.06 7.35 14.75
CA GLN A 242 27.90 7.02 13.61
C GLN A 242 28.43 8.26 12.88
N LYS A 243 28.25 9.46 13.42
CA LYS A 243 28.64 10.75 12.82
C LYS A 243 28.08 10.92 11.40
N GLY A 244 26.88 10.44 11.16
CA GLY A 244 26.12 10.76 9.96
C GLY A 244 25.90 12.27 9.86
N ARG A 245 26.13 12.83 8.69
CA ARG A 245 25.89 14.25 8.36
C ARG A 245 24.70 14.38 7.45
#